data_c6236058ca010fdab346b3e7429c37fd
#
_entry.id   c6236058ca010fdab346b3e7429c37fd
#
_cell.length_a   1.000
_cell.length_b   1.000
_cell.length_c   1.000
_cell.angle_alpha   90.00
_cell.angle_beta   90.00
_cell.angle_gamma   90.00
#
_symmetry.space_group_name_H-M   'P 1'
#
loop_
_entity.id
_entity.type
_entity.pdbx_description
1 polymer ?
#
loop_
_entity_poly.entity_id
_entity_poly.type
_entity_poly.pdbx_seq_one_letter_code
_entity_poly.pdbx_strand_id
1 'polypeptide(L)'
;MVHEIRKDGFVYLEPSGGTGELTTKWLLIQGDNFSINTNVPNGEILVQIMDHVGNPIEGYEYENCIRYSGDSLNWKPMWSNNNQLSKLKNRIIKIGIKVTNGRIYAIRGNFELFQSWPEVRRYINSISTNKKVN
;
A
#
# COMPACT_ATOMS: atom_id res chain seq x y z
N MET A 1 7.91 -0.02 -14.10
CA MET A 1 7.80 -1.49 -14.04
C MET A 1 6.69 -1.90 -13.09
N VAL A 2 5.86 -2.84 -13.48
CA VAL A 2 4.79 -3.35 -12.64
C VAL A 2 5.32 -4.48 -11.77
N HIS A 3 5.07 -4.39 -10.48
CA HIS A 3 5.42 -5.44 -9.51
C HIS A 3 4.19 -6.07 -8.92
N GLU A 4 4.35 -7.33 -8.51
CA GLU A 4 3.31 -8.06 -7.81
C GLU A 4 3.89 -8.64 -6.53
N ILE A 5 3.23 -8.40 -5.41
CA ILE A 5 3.55 -9.01 -4.13
C ILE A 5 2.47 -10.04 -3.87
N ARG A 6 2.87 -11.30 -3.80
CA ARG A 6 1.93 -12.40 -3.60
C ARG A 6 1.75 -12.70 -2.12
N LYS A 7 0.71 -13.46 -1.84
CA LYS A 7 0.32 -13.82 -0.49
C LYS A 7 1.43 -14.55 0.28
N ASP A 8 2.37 -15.18 -0.41
CA ASP A 8 3.51 -15.83 0.24
C ASP A 8 4.40 -14.82 0.98
N GLY A 9 4.33 -13.56 0.61
CA GLY A 9 5.03 -12.48 1.30
C GLY A 9 4.20 -11.78 2.35
N PHE A 10 2.98 -12.25 2.63
CA PHE A 10 2.07 -11.65 3.60
C PHE A 10 1.78 -12.58 4.75
N VAL A 11 1.46 -11.98 5.90
CA VAL A 11 0.88 -12.74 7.00
C VAL A 11 -0.53 -13.13 6.61
N TYR A 12 -0.83 -14.43 6.71
CA TYR A 12 -2.16 -14.92 6.42
C TYR A 12 -3.14 -14.45 7.49
N LEU A 13 -4.28 -13.94 7.06
CA LEU A 13 -5.30 -13.43 7.95
C LEU A 13 -6.43 -14.44 8.10
N GLU A 14 -6.79 -14.73 9.34
CA GLU A 14 -7.84 -15.69 9.65
C GLU A 14 -9.18 -15.21 9.11
N PRO A 15 -9.92 -16.06 8.39
CA PRO A 15 -11.22 -15.66 7.86
C PRO A 15 -12.37 -15.74 8.85
N SER A 16 -12.13 -16.15 10.08
CA SER A 16 -13.21 -16.47 11.03
C SER A 16 -13.60 -15.26 11.90
N GLY A 17 -14.11 -14.22 11.25
CA GLY A 17 -14.69 -13.08 11.97
C GLY A 17 -13.71 -12.13 12.63
N GLY A 18 -12.42 -12.33 12.47
CA GLY A 18 -11.41 -11.47 13.03
C GLY A 18 -10.98 -10.38 12.05
N THR A 19 -10.34 -9.36 12.59
CA THR A 19 -9.69 -8.32 11.82
C THR A 19 -8.20 -8.54 11.86
N GLY A 20 -7.56 -8.59 10.71
CA GLY A 20 -6.13 -8.67 10.59
C GLY A 20 -5.58 -7.43 9.93
N GLU A 21 -4.34 -7.11 10.27
CA GLU A 21 -3.66 -5.97 9.69
C GLU A 21 -2.29 -6.40 9.21
N LEU A 22 -1.89 -5.93 8.03
CA LEU A 22 -0.53 -6.14 7.54
C LEU A 22 0.04 -4.82 7.06
N THR A 23 1.36 -4.71 7.11
CA THR A 23 2.08 -3.55 6.63
C THR A 23 3.18 -4.04 5.70
N THR A 24 3.29 -3.42 4.53
CA THR A 24 4.35 -3.75 3.59
C THR A 24 5.68 -3.16 4.05
N LYS A 25 6.75 -3.61 3.44
CA LYS A 25 8.04 -2.91 3.50
C LYS A 25 7.94 -1.65 2.63
N TRP A 26 9.06 -0.99 2.44
CA TRP A 26 9.09 0.28 1.73
C TRP A 26 8.86 0.10 0.24
N LEU A 27 8.01 0.96 -0.30
CA LEU A 27 7.68 0.97 -1.72
C LEU A 27 7.93 2.37 -2.27
N LEU A 28 8.60 2.45 -3.41
CA LEU A 28 8.73 3.70 -4.15
C LEU A 28 7.61 3.73 -5.19
N ILE A 29 6.70 4.68 -5.07
CA ILE A 29 5.58 4.80 -5.99
C ILE A 29 6.06 5.40 -7.30
N GLN A 30 5.80 4.72 -8.42
CA GLN A 30 6.23 5.14 -9.75
C GLN A 30 5.05 5.45 -10.68
N GLY A 31 3.83 5.20 -10.23
CA GLY A 31 2.64 5.47 -11.02
C GLY A 31 1.38 5.23 -10.20
N ASP A 32 0.23 5.32 -10.85
CA ASP A 32 -1.07 5.15 -10.22
C ASP A 32 -1.70 3.77 -10.44
N ASN A 33 -1.00 2.87 -11.09
CA ASN A 33 -1.49 1.53 -11.37
C ASN A 33 -1.29 0.64 -10.15
N PHE A 34 -2.22 0.73 -9.19
CA PHE A 34 -2.17 -0.02 -7.95
C PHE A 34 -3.50 -0.75 -7.75
N SER A 35 -3.41 -2.05 -7.49
CA SER A 35 -4.60 -2.86 -7.25
C SER A 35 -4.31 -4.01 -6.29
N ILE A 36 -5.36 -4.53 -5.69
CA ILE A 36 -5.28 -5.64 -4.73
C ILE A 36 -6.22 -6.75 -5.19
N ASN A 37 -5.68 -7.96 -5.21
CA ASN A 37 -6.48 -9.16 -5.40
C ASN A 37 -6.98 -9.60 -4.03
N THR A 38 -8.28 -9.50 -3.79
CA THR A 38 -8.86 -9.74 -2.48
C THR A 38 -10.21 -10.43 -2.57
N ASN A 39 -10.54 -11.19 -1.54
CA ASN A 39 -11.83 -11.89 -1.43
C ASN A 39 -12.41 -11.61 -0.04
N VAL A 40 -13.34 -10.67 0.03
CA VAL A 40 -13.98 -10.22 1.29
C VAL A 40 -15.50 -10.11 1.11
N PRO A 41 -16.19 -11.18 0.67
CA PRO A 41 -17.61 -11.06 0.36
C PRO A 41 -18.50 -10.81 1.59
N ASN A 42 -18.05 -11.25 2.76
CA ASN A 42 -18.78 -11.09 4.02
C ASN A 42 -18.03 -10.22 5.02
N GLY A 43 -17.11 -9.41 4.54
CA GLY A 43 -16.28 -8.55 5.38
C GLY A 43 -15.95 -7.27 4.68
N GLU A 44 -14.78 -6.73 5.00
CA GLU A 44 -14.35 -5.47 4.39
C GLU A 44 -12.83 -5.40 4.33
N ILE A 45 -12.33 -4.56 3.43
CA ILE A 45 -10.92 -4.26 3.33
C ILE A 45 -10.73 -2.74 3.30
N LEU A 46 -9.74 -2.26 4.03
CA LEU A 46 -9.34 -0.85 4.10
C LEU A 46 -7.85 -0.76 3.85
N VAL A 47 -7.43 0.32 3.23
CA VAL A 47 -6.01 0.58 2.94
C VAL A 47 -5.63 1.95 3.47
N GLN A 48 -4.45 2.03 4.05
CA GLN A 48 -3.87 3.29 4.48
C GLN A 48 -2.47 3.40 3.90
N ILE A 49 -2.09 4.61 3.53
CA ILE A 49 -0.74 4.88 3.06
C ILE A 49 0.01 5.62 4.16
N MET A 50 1.21 5.13 4.46
CA MET A 50 2.07 5.70 5.48
C MET A 50 3.36 6.20 4.85
N ASP A 51 4.02 7.15 5.50
CA ASP A 51 5.32 7.58 5.07
C ASP A 51 6.38 6.51 5.40
N HIS A 52 7.65 6.79 5.10
CA HIS A 52 8.72 5.80 5.28
C HIS A 52 9.02 5.47 6.75
N VAL A 53 8.58 6.30 7.68
CA VAL A 53 8.75 6.00 9.11
C VAL A 53 7.51 5.34 9.72
N GLY A 54 6.43 5.22 8.95
CA GLY A 54 5.23 4.53 9.39
C GLY A 54 4.10 5.42 9.88
N ASN A 55 4.19 6.74 9.66
CA ASN A 55 3.12 7.66 10.02
C ASN A 55 2.11 7.76 8.88
N PRO A 56 0.79 7.69 9.16
CA PRO A 56 -0.21 7.84 8.11
C PRO A 56 -0.07 9.19 7.40
N ILE A 57 -0.21 9.16 6.08
CA ILE A 57 -0.21 10.37 5.28
C ILE A 57 -1.61 10.95 5.28
N GLU A 58 -1.71 12.25 5.57
CA GLU A 58 -3.00 12.94 5.64
C GLU A 58 -3.79 12.75 4.35
N GLY A 59 -5.04 12.33 4.50
CA GLY A 59 -5.94 12.05 3.38
C GLY A 59 -5.88 10.61 2.88
N TYR A 60 -4.93 9.80 3.36
CA TYR A 60 -4.77 8.41 2.95
C TYR A 60 -4.90 7.44 4.12
N GLU A 61 -5.49 7.88 5.22
CA GLU A 61 -5.69 7.04 6.41
C GLU A 61 -6.82 6.04 6.19
N TYR A 62 -6.87 5.02 7.04
CA TYR A 62 -7.95 4.04 7.01
C TYR A 62 -9.34 4.71 7.09
N GLU A 63 -9.45 5.75 7.91
CA GLU A 63 -10.71 6.45 8.13
C GLU A 63 -11.25 7.09 6.84
N ASN A 64 -10.37 7.47 5.95
CA ASN A 64 -10.71 8.10 4.69
C ASN A 64 -10.80 7.12 3.53
N CYS A 65 -10.44 5.86 3.75
CA CYS A 65 -10.50 4.85 2.71
C CYS A 65 -11.95 4.43 2.47
N ILE A 66 -12.31 4.31 1.20
CA ILE A 66 -13.62 3.80 0.82
C ILE A 66 -13.59 2.29 0.96
N ARG A 67 -14.41 1.76 1.85
CA ARG A 67 -14.44 0.33 2.15
C ARG A 67 -14.88 -0.46 0.94
N TYR A 68 -14.27 -1.62 0.81
CA TYR A 68 -14.67 -2.56 -0.22
C TYR A 68 -15.10 -3.88 0.40
N SER A 69 -16.18 -4.44 -0.13
CA SER A 69 -16.66 -5.77 0.21
C SER A 69 -16.97 -6.48 -1.10
N GLY A 70 -16.49 -7.70 -1.24
CA GLY A 70 -16.71 -8.46 -2.47
C GLY A 70 -15.50 -9.30 -2.83
N ASP A 71 -15.48 -9.77 -4.07
CA ASP A 71 -14.39 -10.57 -4.62
C ASP A 71 -13.89 -9.86 -5.87
N SER A 72 -12.64 -9.47 -5.85
CA SER A 72 -12.04 -8.75 -6.98
C SER A 72 -10.60 -9.15 -7.19
N LEU A 73 -10.24 -9.36 -8.44
CA LEU A 73 -8.87 -9.62 -8.83
C LEU A 73 -8.02 -8.35 -8.85
N ASN A 74 -8.67 -7.18 -8.94
CA ASN A 74 -7.97 -5.92 -9.16
C ASN A 74 -8.68 -4.73 -8.53
N TRP A 75 -9.06 -4.86 -7.26
CA TRP A 75 -9.66 -3.74 -6.55
C TRP A 75 -8.65 -2.60 -6.40
N LYS A 76 -9.08 -1.38 -6.74
CA LYS A 76 -8.26 -0.18 -6.61
C LYS A 76 -8.70 0.61 -5.40
N PRO A 77 -7.85 0.73 -4.38
CA PRO A 77 -8.19 1.53 -3.21
C PRO A 77 -8.42 2.99 -3.58
N MET A 78 -9.41 3.59 -2.96
CA MET A 78 -9.73 5.00 -3.12
C MET A 78 -10.01 5.62 -1.76
N TRP A 79 -9.76 6.92 -1.67
CA TRP A 79 -9.99 7.68 -0.44
C TRP A 79 -11.02 8.76 -0.70
N SER A 80 -11.73 9.16 0.36
CA SER A 80 -12.92 10.02 0.25
C SER A 80 -12.66 11.38 -0.39
N ASN A 81 -11.40 11.82 -0.42
CA ASN A 81 -11.03 13.11 -1.03
C ASN A 81 -10.59 12.95 -2.50
N ASN A 82 -10.94 11.85 -3.13
CA ASN A 82 -10.46 11.49 -4.46
C ASN A 82 -8.93 11.46 -4.56
N ASN A 83 -8.28 11.18 -3.45
CA ASN A 83 -6.84 11.06 -3.43
C ASN A 83 -6.41 9.81 -4.20
N GLN A 84 -5.38 9.94 -4.99
CA GLN A 84 -4.84 8.86 -5.78
C GLN A 84 -3.36 8.67 -5.45
N LEU A 85 -2.89 7.44 -5.62
CA LEU A 85 -1.49 7.14 -5.36
C LEU A 85 -0.54 7.91 -6.27
N SER A 86 -0.99 8.31 -7.46
CA SER A 86 -0.17 9.11 -8.36
C SER A 86 0.32 10.42 -7.74
N LYS A 87 -0.42 10.97 -6.79
CA LYS A 87 -0.01 12.18 -6.07
C LYS A 87 1.21 11.93 -5.18
N LEU A 88 1.51 10.67 -4.88
CA LEU A 88 2.63 10.27 -4.05
C LEU A 88 3.80 9.74 -4.88
N LYS A 89 3.77 9.98 -6.19
CA LYS A 89 4.82 9.52 -7.09
C LYS A 89 6.19 10.02 -6.64
N ASN A 90 7.18 9.14 -6.74
CA ASN A 90 8.57 9.38 -6.33
C ASN A 90 8.75 9.49 -4.81
N ARG A 91 7.75 9.11 -4.03
CA ARG A 91 7.87 9.03 -2.57
C ARG A 91 8.00 7.57 -2.15
N ILE A 92 8.78 7.36 -1.10
CA ILE A 92 8.87 6.06 -0.46
C ILE A 92 7.80 6.00 0.63
N ILE A 93 6.97 4.98 0.54
CA ILE A 93 5.83 4.80 1.43
C ILE A 93 5.79 3.37 1.96
N LYS A 94 4.91 3.17 2.92
CA LYS A 94 4.48 1.84 3.35
C LYS A 94 2.97 1.77 3.18
N ILE A 95 2.47 0.57 2.91
CA ILE A 95 1.03 0.35 2.76
C ILE A 95 0.56 -0.50 3.93
N GLY A 96 -0.47 -0.01 4.62
CA GLY A 96 -1.17 -0.77 5.64
C GLY A 96 -2.48 -1.27 5.06
N ILE A 97 -2.80 -2.52 5.34
CA ILE A 97 -4.05 -3.12 4.87
C ILE A 97 -4.74 -3.78 6.06
N LYS A 98 -6.00 -3.44 6.24
CA LYS A 98 -6.83 -3.99 7.29
C LYS A 98 -7.95 -4.79 6.65
N VAL A 99 -8.01 -6.07 6.97
CA VAL A 99 -9.00 -6.98 6.42
C VAL A 99 -9.82 -7.57 7.55
N THR A 100 -11.14 -7.51 7.40
CA THR A 100 -12.07 -8.16 8.31
C THR A 100 -12.78 -9.26 7.55
N ASN A 101 -12.69 -10.47 8.07
CA ASN A 101 -13.39 -11.64 7.54
C ASN A 101 -13.15 -11.86 6.04
N GLY A 102 -11.87 -11.93 5.66
CA GLY A 102 -11.52 -12.11 4.25
C GLY A 102 -10.04 -12.40 4.04
N ARG A 103 -9.62 -12.32 2.77
CA ARG A 103 -8.28 -12.70 2.34
C ARG A 103 -7.72 -11.71 1.34
N ILE A 104 -6.39 -11.61 1.33
CA ILE A 104 -5.63 -10.89 0.32
C ILE A 104 -4.72 -11.89 -0.37
N TYR A 105 -4.69 -11.86 -1.69
CA TYR A 105 -3.86 -12.76 -2.48
C TYR A 105 -2.63 -12.08 -3.07
N ALA A 106 -2.77 -10.82 -3.50
CA ALA A 106 -1.67 -10.12 -4.13
C ALA A 106 -1.91 -8.61 -4.12
N ILE A 107 -0.82 -7.86 -4.16
CA ILE A 107 -0.80 -6.43 -4.41
C ILE A 107 -0.02 -6.21 -5.69
N ARG A 108 -0.56 -5.46 -6.63
CA ARG A 108 0.07 -5.16 -7.91
C ARG A 108 0.14 -3.66 -8.13
N GLY A 109 1.19 -3.21 -8.79
CA GLY A 109 1.28 -1.81 -9.12
C GLY A 109 2.63 -1.41 -9.69
N ASN A 110 2.72 -0.15 -10.05
CA ASN A 110 3.95 0.47 -10.49
C ASN A 110 4.69 1.00 -9.27
N PHE A 111 5.55 0.17 -8.69
CA PHE A 111 6.35 0.54 -7.54
C PHE A 111 7.65 -0.25 -7.55
N GLU A 112 8.63 0.24 -6.82
CA GLU A 112 9.89 -0.45 -6.56
C GLU A 112 9.95 -0.83 -5.10
N LEU A 113 10.40 -2.05 -4.81
CA LEU A 113 10.49 -2.57 -3.46
C LEU A 113 11.87 -2.28 -2.89
N PHE A 114 11.90 -1.75 -1.67
CA PHE A 114 13.13 -1.63 -0.90
C PHE A 114 13.06 -2.58 0.29
N GLN A 115 14.10 -3.41 0.44
CA GLN A 115 14.11 -4.47 1.44
C GLN A 115 14.71 -4.04 2.77
N SER A 116 15.47 -2.94 2.79
CA SER A 116 16.20 -2.53 3.96
C SER A 116 16.23 -1.01 4.12
N TRP A 117 16.40 -0.57 5.37
CA TRP A 117 16.51 0.84 5.67
C TRP A 117 17.71 1.50 4.97
N PRO A 118 18.89 0.88 4.88
CA PRO A 118 20.01 1.49 4.13
C PRO A 118 19.67 1.81 2.68
N GLU A 119 18.88 0.97 2.01
CA GLU A 119 18.45 1.26 0.64
C GLU A 119 17.56 2.49 0.58
N VAL A 120 16.61 2.60 1.51
CA VAL A 120 15.71 3.76 1.62
C VAL A 120 16.50 5.03 1.86
N ARG A 121 17.43 4.98 2.82
CA ARG A 121 18.26 6.13 3.17
C ARG A 121 19.09 6.59 1.96
N ARG A 122 19.64 5.65 1.22
CA ARG A 122 20.44 5.96 0.03
C ARG A 122 19.61 6.70 -1.00
N TYR A 123 18.38 6.26 -1.22
CA TYR A 123 17.48 6.92 -2.15
C TYR A 123 17.16 8.35 -1.70
N ILE A 124 16.83 8.53 -0.44
CA ILE A 124 16.51 9.84 0.12
C ILE A 124 17.68 10.79 0.00
N ASN A 125 18.89 10.33 0.32
CA ASN A 125 20.11 11.15 0.20
C ASN A 125 20.39 11.51 -1.25
N SER A 126 20.15 10.61 -2.16
CA SER A 126 20.32 10.84 -3.61
C SER A 126 19.43 12.00 -4.06
N ILE A 127 18.17 12.02 -3.66
CA ILE A 127 17.24 13.08 -4.02
C ILE A 127 17.68 14.42 -3.43
N SER A 128 18.08 14.43 -2.14
CA SER A 128 18.54 15.64 -1.48
C SER A 128 19.78 16.21 -2.16
N THR A 129 20.73 15.37 -2.53
CA THR A 129 21.94 15.78 -3.22
C THR A 129 21.61 16.40 -4.58
N ASN A 130 20.71 15.77 -5.33
CA ASN A 130 20.30 16.29 -6.63
C ASN A 130 19.63 17.66 -6.50
N LYS A 131 18.81 17.85 -5.49
CA LYS A 131 18.17 19.14 -5.24
C LYS A 131 19.18 20.23 -4.89
N LYS A 132 20.25 19.89 -4.19
CA LYS A 132 21.26 20.86 -3.80
C LYS A 132 22.12 21.31 -4.98
N VAL A 133 22.32 20.45 -5.96
CA VAL A 133 23.11 20.74 -7.15
C VAL A 133 22.36 21.68 -8.09
N ASN A 134 21.07 21.62 -8.06
CA ASN A 134 20.23 22.45 -8.90
C ASN A 134 19.85 23.75 -8.19
#